data_4e45e4403cdf6c50f609f955e0a78a8b
#
_entry.id   4e45e4403cdf6c50f609f955e0a78a8b
#
_cell.length_a   1.000
_cell.length_b   1.000
_cell.length_c   1.000
_cell.angle_alpha   90.00
_cell.angle_beta   90.00
_cell.angle_gamma   90.00
#
_symmetry.space_group_name_H-M   'P 1'
#
loop_
_entity.id
_entity.type
_entity.pdbx_description
1 polymer ?
#
loop_
_entity_poly.entity_id
_entity_poly.type
_entity_poly.pdbx_seq_one_letter_code
_entity_poly.pdbx_strand_id
1 'polypeptide(L)'
;NAFTAADYDEDLSFVHDVGANAVHSVSGPHDQYLYDRLDERGLMAWIDLPLMRSPYLGDVFYFPTERFRANGREQLREIVAQNFNHPSVVMWGIFSLVWQRGDDVTPYIRELHTALKRVDPSRPTVALSNQDGELNTITDLIALKQSVGWMRGTTDDVGYWCETLHKSWGNLLAAPCYGVPG
;
A
#
# COMPACT_ATOMS: atom_id res chain seq x y z
N ASN A 1 2.26 -4.12 20.79
CA ASN A 1 1.29 -5.07 21.33
C ASN A 1 1.03 -6.14 20.27
N ALA A 2 0.97 -7.41 20.69
CA ALA A 2 0.54 -8.48 19.81
C ALA A 2 -0.99 -8.46 19.73
N PHE A 3 -1.54 -8.47 18.51
CA PHE A 3 -2.96 -8.64 18.29
C PHE A 3 -3.36 -10.09 18.59
N THR A 4 -4.52 -10.25 19.21
CA THR A 4 -5.16 -11.56 19.41
C THR A 4 -6.21 -11.81 18.32
N ALA A 5 -6.68 -13.05 18.20
CA ALA A 5 -7.80 -13.38 17.31
C ALA A 5 -9.04 -12.52 17.59
N ALA A 6 -9.31 -12.23 18.87
CA ALA A 6 -10.45 -11.41 19.27
C ALA A 6 -10.30 -9.93 18.81
N ASP A 7 -9.08 -9.39 18.84
CA ASP A 7 -8.82 -8.03 18.37
C ASP A 7 -9.07 -7.93 16.85
N TYR A 8 -8.63 -8.93 16.07
CA TYR A 8 -8.92 -8.99 14.64
C TYR A 8 -10.42 -9.12 14.33
N ASP A 9 -11.15 -9.94 15.08
CA ASP A 9 -12.59 -10.10 14.88
C ASP A 9 -13.35 -8.82 15.24
N GLU A 10 -12.93 -8.08 16.26
CA GLU A 10 -13.47 -6.76 16.61
C GLU A 10 -13.20 -5.75 15.49
N ASP A 11 -11.95 -5.63 15.01
CA ASP A 11 -11.59 -4.73 13.90
C ASP A 11 -12.40 -5.04 12.62
N LEU A 12 -12.58 -6.33 12.31
CA LEU A 12 -13.37 -6.75 11.15
C LEU A 12 -14.87 -6.48 11.32
N SER A 13 -15.39 -6.40 12.56
CA SER A 13 -16.75 -5.93 12.78
C SER A 13 -16.91 -4.45 12.43
N PHE A 14 -15.94 -3.60 12.79
CA PHE A 14 -15.93 -2.20 12.39
C PHE A 14 -15.83 -2.03 10.86
N VAL A 15 -14.99 -2.85 10.19
CA VAL A 15 -14.91 -2.86 8.72
C VAL A 15 -16.28 -3.13 8.09
N HIS A 16 -17.02 -4.10 8.63
CA HIS A 16 -18.37 -4.42 8.20
C HIS A 16 -19.35 -3.26 8.47
N ASP A 17 -19.31 -2.70 9.67
CA ASP A 17 -20.25 -1.65 10.11
C ASP A 17 -20.13 -0.35 9.30
N VAL A 18 -18.93 -0.03 8.83
CA VAL A 18 -18.70 1.11 7.93
C VAL A 18 -18.99 0.78 6.46
N GLY A 19 -19.40 -0.45 6.15
CA GLY A 19 -19.71 -0.90 4.78
C GLY A 19 -18.47 -1.02 3.88
N ALA A 20 -17.26 -1.16 4.45
CA ALA A 20 -16.05 -1.37 3.67
C ALA A 20 -16.01 -2.80 3.10
N ASN A 21 -15.43 -2.94 1.91
CA ASN A 21 -15.28 -4.21 1.21
C ASN A 21 -13.80 -4.61 1.01
N ALA A 22 -12.86 -3.80 1.51
CA ALA A 22 -11.44 -4.04 1.39
C ALA A 22 -10.67 -3.55 2.62
N VAL A 23 -9.55 -4.21 2.90
CA VAL A 23 -8.60 -3.86 3.96
C VAL A 23 -7.22 -3.64 3.35
N HIS A 24 -6.55 -2.57 3.76
CA HIS A 24 -5.17 -2.29 3.38
C HIS A 24 -4.22 -2.60 4.55
N SER A 25 -3.39 -3.64 4.40
CA SER A 25 -2.32 -3.97 5.33
C SER A 25 -1.12 -3.08 5.08
N VAL A 26 -1.11 -1.91 5.73
CA VAL A 26 -0.08 -0.89 5.54
C VAL A 26 1.24 -1.32 6.17
N SER A 27 2.34 -1.13 5.44
CA SER A 27 3.72 -1.38 5.91
C SER A 27 4.08 -2.83 6.19
N GLY A 28 3.31 -3.78 5.69
CA GLY A 28 3.63 -5.20 5.78
C GLY A 28 2.42 -6.10 6.02
N PRO A 29 2.63 -7.42 5.96
CA PRO A 29 1.57 -8.38 6.23
C PRO A 29 1.23 -8.44 7.73
N HIS A 30 -0.01 -8.78 8.01
CA HIS A 30 -0.49 -9.15 9.33
C HIS A 30 -0.39 -10.67 9.56
N ASP A 31 -0.90 -11.13 10.71
CA ASP A 31 -1.04 -12.54 11.02
C ASP A 31 -1.94 -13.25 10.01
N GLN A 32 -1.67 -14.54 9.73
CA GLN A 32 -2.46 -15.34 8.78
C GLN A 32 -3.93 -15.44 9.17
N TYR A 33 -4.23 -15.37 10.47
CA TYR A 33 -5.60 -15.34 10.97
C TYR A 33 -6.44 -14.23 10.33
N LEU A 34 -5.87 -13.04 10.15
CA LEU A 34 -6.58 -11.94 9.48
C LEU A 34 -7.01 -12.33 8.05
N TYR A 35 -6.08 -12.90 7.27
CA TYR A 35 -6.37 -13.26 5.87
C TYR A 35 -7.36 -14.42 5.77
N ASP A 36 -7.28 -15.41 6.66
CA ASP A 36 -8.30 -16.46 6.78
C ASP A 36 -9.69 -15.87 7.02
N ARG A 37 -9.79 -14.88 7.91
CA ARG A 37 -11.07 -14.21 8.21
C ARG A 37 -11.54 -13.33 7.05
N LEU A 38 -10.64 -12.69 6.31
CA LEU A 38 -10.99 -11.93 5.10
C LEU A 38 -11.51 -12.86 4.00
N ASP A 39 -10.88 -14.02 3.81
CA ASP A 39 -11.33 -15.05 2.87
C ASP A 39 -12.76 -15.53 3.21
N GLU A 40 -13.02 -15.86 4.48
CA GLU A 40 -14.33 -16.30 4.96
C GLU A 40 -15.43 -15.25 4.79
N ARG A 41 -15.08 -13.97 4.96
CA ARG A 41 -16.04 -12.86 4.88
C ARG A 41 -16.18 -12.27 3.47
N GLY A 42 -15.40 -12.74 2.50
CA GLY A 42 -15.40 -12.21 1.13
C GLY A 42 -14.89 -10.77 1.03
N LEU A 43 -14.00 -10.37 1.94
CA LEU A 43 -13.36 -9.05 1.94
C LEU A 43 -12.07 -9.10 1.14
N MET A 44 -11.75 -8.00 0.45
CA MET A 44 -10.51 -7.88 -0.30
C MET A 44 -9.37 -7.41 0.59
N ALA A 45 -8.13 -7.83 0.28
CA ALA A 45 -6.91 -7.39 0.94
C ALA A 45 -5.91 -6.80 -0.05
N TRP A 46 -5.31 -5.69 0.35
CA TRP A 46 -4.10 -5.11 -0.23
C TRP A 46 -2.98 -5.24 0.79
N ILE A 47 -1.91 -5.97 0.45
CA ILE A 47 -0.76 -6.19 1.34
C ILE A 47 0.45 -5.41 0.83
N ASP A 48 1.03 -4.57 1.67
CA ASP A 48 2.26 -3.84 1.36
C ASP A 48 3.52 -4.69 1.63
N LEU A 49 4.53 -4.51 0.77
CA LEU A 49 5.91 -4.72 1.16
C LEU A 49 6.27 -3.65 2.22
N PRO A 50 7.02 -3.99 3.30
CA PRO A 50 7.39 -3.03 4.35
C PRO A 50 8.46 -2.02 3.86
N LEU A 51 8.19 -1.37 2.74
CA LEU A 51 8.97 -0.29 2.17
C LEU A 51 8.21 1.02 2.36
N MET A 52 8.36 1.55 3.55
CA MET A 52 7.84 2.87 3.91
C MET A 52 9.02 3.77 4.27
N ARG A 53 8.96 5.00 3.79
CA ARG A 53 9.87 6.04 4.22
C ARG A 53 9.09 7.31 4.50
N SER A 54 8.80 7.53 5.75
CA SER A 54 8.34 8.82 6.25
C SER A 54 9.55 9.58 6.82
N PRO A 55 9.79 10.83 6.42
CA PRO A 55 10.90 11.59 6.98
C PRO A 55 10.51 12.06 8.38
N TYR A 56 10.88 11.29 9.41
CA TYR A 56 10.94 11.79 10.77
C TYR A 56 12.25 12.54 10.97
N LEU A 57 12.25 13.56 11.83
CA LEU A 57 13.46 14.22 12.29
C LEU A 57 14.42 13.17 12.87
N GLY A 58 15.55 12.97 12.19
CA GLY A 58 16.55 11.96 12.59
C GLY A 58 16.55 10.69 11.76
N ASP A 59 15.66 10.55 10.81
CA ASP A 59 15.68 9.42 9.87
C ASP A 59 16.94 9.46 9.00
N VAL A 60 17.56 8.31 8.86
CA VAL A 60 18.70 8.14 7.95
C VAL A 60 18.17 8.16 6.52
N PHE A 61 18.84 8.86 5.63
CA PHE A 61 18.52 8.82 4.21
C PHE A 61 18.52 7.38 3.69
N TYR A 62 17.70 7.12 2.67
CA TYR A 62 17.74 5.85 1.96
C TYR A 62 19.14 5.63 1.40
N PHE A 63 19.82 4.59 1.90
CA PHE A 63 21.08 4.13 1.33
C PHE A 63 20.79 2.88 0.50
N PRO A 64 20.90 2.94 -0.84
CA PRO A 64 20.63 1.79 -1.71
C PRO A 64 21.79 0.79 -1.66
N THR A 65 22.08 0.25 -0.46
CA THR A 65 23.07 -0.81 -0.35
C THR A 65 22.52 -2.08 -0.98
N GLU A 66 23.38 -2.88 -1.61
CA GLU A 66 22.96 -4.16 -2.21
C GLU A 66 22.33 -5.09 -1.13
N ARG A 67 22.83 -5.04 0.10
CA ARG A 67 22.23 -5.79 1.22
C ARG A 67 20.79 -5.39 1.48
N PHE A 68 20.47 -4.09 1.46
CA PHE A 68 19.10 -3.59 1.64
C PHE A 68 18.20 -4.04 0.50
N ARG A 69 18.69 -3.90 -0.75
CA ARG A 69 17.93 -4.30 -1.96
C ARG A 69 17.68 -5.80 -1.98
N ALA A 70 18.70 -6.61 -1.65
CA ALA A 70 18.56 -8.06 -1.56
C ALA A 70 17.55 -8.48 -0.50
N ASN A 71 17.57 -7.85 0.68
CA ASN A 71 16.62 -8.10 1.75
C ASN A 71 15.17 -7.77 1.31
N GLY A 72 14.94 -6.66 0.65
CA GLY A 72 13.62 -6.31 0.17
C GLY A 72 13.10 -7.27 -0.91
N ARG A 73 13.97 -7.77 -1.79
CA ARG A 73 13.59 -8.83 -2.75
C ARG A 73 13.19 -10.13 -2.05
N GLU A 74 13.89 -10.49 -0.99
CA GLU A 74 13.59 -11.70 -0.23
C GLU A 74 12.28 -11.54 0.54
N GLN A 75 12.08 -10.44 1.26
CA GLN A 75 10.82 -10.14 1.93
C GLN A 75 9.62 -10.18 0.98
N LEU A 76 9.79 -9.62 -0.23
CA LEU A 76 8.74 -9.67 -1.25
C LEU A 76 8.36 -11.11 -1.61
N ARG A 77 9.35 -11.99 -1.81
CA ARG A 77 9.10 -13.41 -2.12
C ARG A 77 8.40 -14.13 -0.97
N GLU A 78 8.85 -13.87 0.26
CA GLU A 78 8.26 -14.45 1.47
C GLU A 78 6.80 -14.02 1.64
N ILE A 79 6.49 -12.72 1.50
CA ILE A 79 5.15 -12.18 1.61
C ILE A 79 4.22 -12.81 0.56
N VAL A 80 4.68 -12.89 -0.69
CA VAL A 80 3.89 -13.53 -1.74
C VAL A 80 3.70 -15.02 -1.47
N ALA A 81 4.77 -15.74 -1.12
CA ALA A 81 4.70 -17.18 -0.87
C ALA A 81 3.74 -17.53 0.28
N GLN A 82 3.73 -16.72 1.35
CA GLN A 82 2.85 -16.92 2.49
C GLN A 82 1.39 -16.62 2.19
N ASN A 83 1.11 -15.64 1.34
CA ASN A 83 -0.24 -15.12 1.15
C ASN A 83 -0.82 -15.40 -0.25
N PHE A 84 -0.09 -16.13 -1.11
CA PHE A 84 -0.51 -16.41 -2.49
C PHE A 84 -1.85 -17.13 -2.58
N ASN A 85 -2.10 -18.06 -1.66
CA ASN A 85 -3.29 -18.91 -1.67
C ASN A 85 -4.53 -18.26 -1.02
N HIS A 86 -4.42 -17.05 -0.49
CA HIS A 86 -5.58 -16.31 0.02
C HIS A 86 -6.34 -15.66 -1.13
N PRO A 87 -7.59 -16.05 -1.42
CA PRO A 87 -8.39 -15.43 -2.45
C PRO A 87 -8.77 -13.99 -2.12
N SER A 88 -8.78 -13.59 -0.85
CA SER A 88 -8.96 -12.20 -0.41
C SER A 88 -7.85 -11.28 -0.89
N VAL A 89 -6.61 -11.78 -1.04
CA VAL A 89 -5.48 -10.95 -1.48
C VAL A 89 -5.62 -10.66 -2.96
N VAL A 90 -5.98 -9.42 -3.29
CA VAL A 90 -6.27 -9.00 -4.67
C VAL A 90 -5.17 -8.14 -5.27
N MET A 91 -4.28 -7.55 -4.49
CA MET A 91 -3.18 -6.73 -4.98
C MET A 91 -2.00 -6.67 -4.01
N TRP A 92 -0.80 -6.41 -4.57
CA TRP A 92 0.45 -6.33 -3.85
C TRP A 92 0.98 -4.90 -3.83
N GLY A 93 1.20 -4.34 -2.65
CA GLY A 93 1.80 -3.04 -2.46
C GLY A 93 3.32 -3.07 -2.56
N ILE A 94 3.90 -2.21 -3.40
CA ILE A 94 5.36 -2.13 -3.56
C ILE A 94 5.96 -1.14 -2.57
N PHE A 95 5.31 0.00 -2.36
CA PHE A 95 5.75 1.01 -1.40
C PHE A 95 4.58 1.83 -0.85
N SER A 96 4.80 2.37 0.34
CA SER A 96 3.90 3.33 0.97
C SER A 96 4.66 4.57 1.40
N LEU A 97 4.25 5.75 0.89
CA LEU A 97 4.72 7.06 1.31
C LEU A 97 6.25 7.23 1.26
N VAL A 98 6.87 6.78 0.18
CA VAL A 98 8.32 6.94 -0.04
C VAL A 98 8.62 8.35 -0.50
N TRP A 99 9.46 9.08 0.24
CA TRP A 99 9.92 10.41 -0.16
C TRP A 99 11.22 10.33 -0.94
N GLN A 100 11.22 10.95 -2.11
CA GLN A 100 12.44 11.17 -2.90
C GLN A 100 13.13 12.46 -2.42
N ARG A 101 13.98 12.35 -1.41
CA ARG A 101 14.90 13.43 -1.03
C ARG A 101 16.31 12.87 -0.98
N GLY A 102 17.13 13.32 -1.92
CA GLY A 102 18.56 12.99 -2.01
C GLY A 102 18.86 11.77 -2.87
N ASP A 103 18.34 10.59 -2.55
CA ASP A 103 18.59 9.36 -3.29
C ASP A 103 17.44 9.01 -4.22
N ASP A 104 17.74 8.61 -5.44
CA ASP A 104 16.74 8.13 -6.38
C ASP A 104 16.37 6.68 -6.08
N VAL A 105 15.18 6.48 -5.53
CA VAL A 105 14.62 5.16 -5.24
C VAL A 105 13.97 4.50 -6.45
N THR A 106 13.75 5.24 -7.53
CA THR A 106 13.03 4.78 -8.73
C THR A 106 13.58 3.48 -9.32
N PRO A 107 14.91 3.29 -9.51
CA PRO A 107 15.43 2.04 -10.03
C PRO A 107 15.12 0.83 -9.14
N TYR A 108 15.14 1.01 -7.82
CA TYR A 108 14.83 -0.06 -6.89
C TYR A 108 13.34 -0.42 -6.89
N ILE A 109 12.44 0.56 -6.98
CA ILE A 109 11.01 0.32 -7.12
C ILE A 109 10.70 -0.46 -8.41
N ARG A 110 11.34 -0.10 -9.54
CA ARG A 110 11.21 -0.84 -10.80
C ARG A 110 11.69 -2.28 -10.69
N GLU A 111 12.80 -2.50 -9.96
CA GLU A 111 13.33 -3.83 -9.69
C GLU A 111 12.33 -4.67 -8.89
N LEU A 112 11.76 -4.13 -7.81
CA LEU A 112 10.76 -4.80 -6.97
C LEU A 112 9.48 -5.11 -7.77
N HIS A 113 8.97 -4.15 -8.54
CA HIS A 113 7.84 -4.38 -9.43
C HIS A 113 8.10 -5.54 -10.40
N THR A 114 9.25 -5.51 -11.08
CA THR A 114 9.62 -6.57 -12.01
C THR A 114 9.77 -7.94 -11.33
N ALA A 115 10.37 -7.97 -10.14
CA ALA A 115 10.52 -9.18 -9.35
C ALA A 115 9.16 -9.75 -8.94
N LEU A 116 8.24 -8.89 -8.50
CA LEU A 116 6.89 -9.29 -8.12
C LEU A 116 6.12 -9.88 -9.30
N LYS A 117 6.10 -9.20 -10.45
CA LYS A 117 5.41 -9.69 -11.67
C LYS A 117 5.96 -11.01 -12.20
N ARG A 118 7.19 -11.40 -11.83
CA ARG A 118 7.73 -12.73 -12.12
C ARG A 118 7.21 -13.81 -11.17
N VAL A 119 6.95 -13.44 -9.91
CA VAL A 119 6.45 -14.38 -8.88
C VAL A 119 4.94 -14.54 -8.98
N ASP A 120 4.22 -13.43 -9.13
CA ASP A 120 2.77 -13.40 -9.33
C ASP A 120 2.38 -12.43 -10.46
N PRO A 121 2.24 -12.93 -11.69
CA PRO A 121 1.77 -12.11 -12.81
C PRO A 121 0.26 -11.84 -12.80
N SER A 122 -0.50 -12.55 -11.96
CA SER A 122 -1.97 -12.53 -11.98
C SER A 122 -2.56 -11.34 -11.23
N ARG A 123 -1.92 -10.91 -10.15
CA ARG A 123 -2.40 -9.79 -9.34
C ARG A 123 -1.73 -8.48 -9.73
N PRO A 124 -2.46 -7.36 -9.70
CA PRO A 124 -1.87 -6.04 -9.94
C PRO A 124 -0.94 -5.64 -8.78
N THR A 125 0.06 -4.85 -9.14
CA THR A 125 0.89 -4.12 -8.18
C THR A 125 0.28 -2.75 -7.92
N VAL A 126 0.41 -2.27 -6.70
CA VAL A 126 -0.10 -0.96 -6.28
C VAL A 126 0.95 -0.23 -5.43
N ALA A 127 0.87 1.07 -5.37
CA ALA A 127 1.64 1.87 -4.43
C ALA A 127 0.80 3.00 -3.83
N LEU A 128 1.10 3.36 -2.59
CA LEU A 128 0.54 4.53 -1.93
C LEU A 128 1.55 5.67 -1.99
N SER A 129 1.24 6.72 -2.73
CA SER A 129 2.12 7.87 -2.93
C SER A 129 1.54 9.15 -2.32
N ASN A 130 2.43 10.03 -1.89
CA ASN A 130 2.11 11.38 -1.42
C ASN A 130 2.82 12.47 -2.24
N GLN A 131 3.37 12.11 -3.40
CA GLN A 131 4.16 12.99 -4.26
C GLN A 131 3.81 12.78 -5.72
N ASP A 132 4.20 13.74 -6.56
CA ASP A 132 4.14 13.64 -8.01
C ASP A 132 5.43 13.04 -8.59
N GLY A 133 5.38 12.60 -9.83
CA GLY A 133 6.56 12.20 -10.59
C GLY A 133 6.52 10.78 -11.15
N GLU A 134 7.63 10.39 -11.76
CA GLU A 134 7.81 9.12 -12.47
C GLU A 134 7.53 7.89 -11.59
N LEU A 135 7.78 8.00 -10.28
CA LEU A 135 7.54 6.93 -9.32
C LEU A 135 6.10 6.39 -9.38
N ASN A 136 5.12 7.28 -9.64
CA ASN A 136 3.71 6.95 -9.70
C ASN A 136 3.30 6.16 -10.95
N THR A 137 4.20 5.98 -11.92
CA THR A 137 3.92 5.26 -13.18
C THR A 137 4.51 3.86 -13.21
N ILE A 138 5.17 3.42 -12.14
CA ILE A 138 5.89 2.14 -12.12
C ILE A 138 4.95 0.96 -11.84
N THR A 139 4.04 1.13 -10.87
CA THR A 139 3.08 0.10 -10.49
C THR A 139 1.88 0.07 -11.44
N ASP A 140 1.18 -1.06 -11.49
CA ASP A 140 -0.03 -1.20 -12.31
C ASP A 140 -1.11 -0.22 -11.87
N LEU A 141 -1.21 0.03 -10.56
CA LEU A 141 -2.14 0.96 -9.93
C LEU A 141 -1.40 1.93 -9.00
N ILE A 142 -1.92 3.14 -8.85
CA ILE A 142 -1.43 4.13 -7.89
C ILE A 142 -2.57 4.66 -7.01
N ALA A 143 -2.36 4.62 -5.70
CA ALA A 143 -3.20 5.30 -4.72
C ALA A 143 -2.47 6.56 -4.24
N LEU A 144 -3.20 7.66 -4.12
CA LEU A 144 -2.64 8.93 -3.67
C LEU A 144 -3.15 9.27 -2.27
N LYS A 145 -2.23 9.42 -1.31
CA LYS A 145 -2.57 9.90 0.02
C LYS A 145 -2.75 11.41 -0.01
N GLN A 146 -3.97 11.86 0.17
CA GLN A 146 -4.32 13.28 0.22
C GLN A 146 -5.32 13.56 1.35
N SER A 147 -5.33 14.79 1.81
CA SER A 147 -6.19 15.23 2.90
C SER A 147 -7.24 16.24 2.44
N VAL A 148 -7.61 16.20 1.15
CA VAL A 148 -8.65 17.07 0.59
C VAL A 148 -9.99 16.69 1.20
N GLY A 149 -10.75 17.71 1.59
CA GLY A 149 -12.04 17.53 2.26
C GLY A 149 -11.94 17.33 3.79
N TRP A 150 -10.72 17.19 4.33
CA TRP A 150 -10.49 17.07 5.78
C TRP A 150 -9.51 18.12 6.31
N MET A 151 -8.22 18.05 5.92
CA MET A 151 -7.19 19.02 6.36
C MET A 151 -7.00 20.16 5.35
N ARG A 152 -7.46 20.01 4.13
CA ARG A 152 -7.38 21.00 3.05
C ARG A 152 -8.70 21.04 2.29
N GLY A 153 -9.18 22.27 1.99
CA GLY A 153 -10.41 22.47 1.25
C GLY A 153 -11.65 21.99 2.02
N THR A 154 -12.69 21.71 1.28
CA THR A 154 -14.00 21.25 1.74
C THR A 154 -14.33 19.88 1.16
N THR A 155 -15.38 19.23 1.62
CA THR A 155 -15.86 17.97 1.06
C THR A 155 -16.25 18.10 -0.42
N ASP A 156 -16.69 19.29 -0.85
CA ASP A 156 -17.06 19.57 -2.24
C ASP A 156 -15.84 19.56 -3.19
N ASP A 157 -14.65 19.86 -2.67
CA ASP A 157 -13.41 19.87 -3.44
C ASP A 157 -12.92 18.45 -3.79
N VAL A 158 -13.42 17.42 -3.10
CA VAL A 158 -12.99 16.02 -3.30
C VAL A 158 -13.29 15.54 -4.71
N GLY A 159 -14.49 15.81 -5.20
CA GLY A 159 -14.89 15.42 -6.55
C GLY A 159 -13.99 16.04 -7.63
N TYR A 160 -13.81 17.36 -7.56
CA TYR A 160 -12.93 18.08 -8.49
C TYR A 160 -11.48 17.59 -8.45
N TRP A 161 -10.97 17.35 -7.24
CA TRP A 161 -9.62 16.82 -7.04
C TRP A 161 -9.48 15.42 -7.67
N CYS A 162 -10.43 14.50 -7.42
CA CYS A 162 -10.42 13.15 -8.00
C CYS A 162 -10.45 13.19 -9.53
N GLU A 163 -11.30 14.03 -10.13
CA GLU A 163 -11.36 14.19 -11.59
C GLU A 163 -10.05 14.73 -12.18
N THR A 164 -9.40 15.67 -11.50
CA THR A 164 -8.14 16.25 -11.95
C THR A 164 -7.03 15.21 -11.92
N LEU A 165 -6.97 14.39 -10.87
CA LEU A 165 -5.99 13.32 -10.76
C LEU A 165 -6.24 12.23 -11.79
N HIS A 166 -7.49 11.85 -12.02
CA HIS A 166 -7.83 10.82 -13.01
C HIS A 166 -7.42 11.23 -14.42
N LYS A 167 -7.49 12.52 -14.74
CA LYS A 167 -6.99 13.05 -16.03
C LYS A 167 -5.47 13.03 -16.13
N SER A 168 -4.77 13.13 -14.99
CA SER A 168 -3.31 13.19 -14.94
C SER A 168 -2.65 11.81 -14.89
N TRP A 169 -3.33 10.81 -14.31
CA TRP A 169 -2.79 9.48 -14.05
C TRP A 169 -3.73 8.40 -14.59
N GLY A 170 -3.34 7.74 -15.69
CA GLY A 170 -4.17 6.70 -16.33
C GLY A 170 -4.29 5.40 -15.51
N ASN A 171 -3.43 5.20 -14.52
CA ASN A 171 -3.40 4.05 -13.60
C ASN A 171 -3.92 4.38 -12.20
N LEU A 172 -4.66 5.49 -12.04
CA LEU A 172 -5.10 5.97 -10.74
C LEU A 172 -6.14 5.06 -10.10
N LEU A 173 -5.79 4.53 -8.93
CA LEU A 173 -6.72 4.03 -7.93
C LEU A 173 -6.83 5.13 -6.87
N ALA A 174 -7.78 6.03 -7.00
CA ALA A 174 -7.92 7.14 -6.07
C ALA A 174 -8.35 6.64 -4.69
N ALA A 175 -7.52 6.89 -3.69
CA ALA A 175 -7.88 6.70 -2.29
C ALA A 175 -7.64 8.01 -1.54
N PRO A 176 -8.66 8.87 -1.34
CA PRO A 176 -8.56 9.90 -0.32
C PRO A 176 -8.43 9.20 1.03
N CYS A 177 -7.30 9.37 1.70
CA CYS A 177 -7.13 8.86 3.05
C CYS A 177 -7.80 9.81 4.04
N TYR A 178 -8.98 9.44 4.49
CA TYR A 178 -9.59 10.01 5.68
C TYR A 178 -9.20 9.12 6.86
N GLY A 179 -8.42 9.64 7.79
CA GLY A 179 -8.03 8.91 8.97
C GLY A 179 -7.39 9.85 9.98
N VAL A 180 -7.54 9.55 11.26
CA VAL A 180 -6.83 10.26 12.32
C VAL A 180 -5.35 9.90 12.17
N PRO A 181 -4.43 10.89 12.13
CA PRO A 181 -3.02 10.57 12.28
C PRO A 181 -2.83 9.93 13.65
N GLY A 182 -2.37 8.69 13.67
CA GLY A 182 -1.91 8.04 14.89
C GLY A 182 -0.66 8.72 15.43
#